data_f096cc908bb56dbee6ff7ebf77629153
#
_entry.id   f096cc908bb56dbee6ff7ebf77629153
#
_cell.length_a   1.000
_cell.length_b   1.000
_cell.length_c   1.000
_cell.angle_alpha   90.00
_cell.angle_beta   90.00
_cell.angle_gamma   90.00
#
_symmetry.space_group_name_H-M   'P 1'
#
loop_
_entity.id
_entity.type
_entity.pdbx_description
1 polymer ?
#
loop_
_entity_poly.entity_id
_entity_poly.type
_entity_poly.pdbx_seq_one_letter_code
_entity_poly.pdbx_strand_id
1 'polypeptide(L)'
;MDTITFSRNIFIPVTDLCRNRCGYCSFRKEPDRAHLIHRSEALRLMDQGREAGCSEALFTLGESPGLVPGFQRMLGEAGAADLLDYMIELCELALDHGLLPHTNAGLLTEEDLIRLQPYNASMGLMLESLAFLPAHALSPGKRPDLRLDHIARAGRLQIPFTTGILVGIGESWQDRIESLQAIADLHRAFGHIQEVIIQPFDPKPGTALENSPRPEMDDLCRLVKTAREVLPIDVAIQVPPNLADPLPLVRAGASDLGGISPVTPDGINPERDWPREEELQIRLSGYALKERLPVYPQFIERGWHGERTRALAASLAGEDGLRAKKYIF
;
A
#
# COMPACT_ATOMS: atom_id res chain seq x y z
N MET A 1 18.78 15.08 13.50
CA MET A 1 18.09 15.31 12.21
C MET A 1 17.04 14.23 12.13
N ASP A 2 15.77 14.63 12.02
CA ASP A 2 14.68 13.66 11.99
C ASP A 2 14.76 12.82 10.71
N THR A 3 14.49 11.52 10.85
CA THR A 3 14.54 10.58 9.73
C THR A 3 13.17 10.50 9.07
N ILE A 4 13.15 10.64 7.74
CA ILE A 4 11.99 10.40 6.89
C ILE A 4 12.30 9.15 6.07
N THR A 5 11.37 8.20 6.03
CA THR A 5 11.57 6.94 5.34
C THR A 5 10.79 6.85 4.04
N PHE A 6 11.23 5.96 3.14
CA PHE A 6 10.52 5.52 1.95
C PHE A 6 10.93 4.09 1.63
N SER A 7 10.11 3.35 0.87
CA SER A 7 10.48 2.04 0.34
C SER A 7 10.71 2.13 -1.18
N ARG A 8 11.78 1.51 -1.68
CA ARG A 8 11.98 1.38 -3.13
C ARG A 8 11.31 0.12 -3.62
N ASN A 9 10.22 0.27 -4.37
CA ASN A 9 9.42 -0.85 -4.82
C ASN A 9 9.38 -1.02 -6.34
N ILE A 10 8.95 -2.18 -6.77
CA ILE A 10 8.40 -2.44 -8.10
C ILE A 10 6.90 -2.67 -7.94
N PHE A 11 6.08 -1.82 -8.58
CA PHE A 11 4.63 -1.97 -8.57
C PHE A 11 4.21 -3.06 -9.56
N ILE A 12 3.49 -4.07 -9.09
CA ILE A 12 3.03 -5.22 -9.88
C ILE A 12 1.51 -5.28 -9.81
N PRO A 13 0.80 -4.75 -10.82
CA PRO A 13 -0.65 -4.85 -10.91
C PRO A 13 -1.05 -6.27 -11.30
N VAL A 14 -1.49 -7.08 -10.34
CA VAL A 14 -1.83 -8.48 -10.60
C VAL A 14 -3.09 -8.60 -11.46
N THR A 15 -4.15 -7.85 -11.10
CA THR A 15 -5.33 -7.70 -11.96
C THR A 15 -6.05 -6.39 -11.63
N ASP A 16 -6.53 -5.74 -12.67
CA ASP A 16 -7.39 -4.55 -12.60
C ASP A 16 -8.88 -4.89 -12.64
N LEU A 17 -9.22 -6.20 -12.70
CA LEU A 17 -10.60 -6.66 -12.54
C LEU A 17 -11.03 -6.56 -11.07
N CYS A 18 -12.09 -5.82 -10.80
CA CYS A 18 -12.52 -5.53 -9.43
C CYS A 18 -14.07 -5.56 -9.33
N ARG A 19 -14.59 -6.18 -8.26
CA ARG A 19 -16.06 -6.15 -8.00
C ARG A 19 -16.55 -4.76 -7.60
N ASN A 20 -15.69 -3.91 -7.02
CA ASN A 20 -16.05 -2.57 -6.61
C ASN A 20 -16.02 -1.60 -7.80
N ARG A 21 -16.90 -0.59 -7.74
CA ARG A 21 -17.02 0.51 -8.72
C ARG A 21 -16.94 1.84 -7.99
N CYS A 22 -15.77 2.09 -7.37
CA CYS A 22 -15.55 3.32 -6.63
C CYS A 22 -15.58 4.53 -7.55
N GLY A 23 -16.31 5.59 -7.14
CA GLY A 23 -16.54 6.77 -7.98
C GLY A 23 -15.28 7.59 -8.33
N TYR A 24 -14.12 7.23 -7.78
CA TYR A 24 -12.83 7.88 -7.98
C TYR A 24 -11.78 6.99 -8.67
N CYS A 25 -12.07 5.70 -8.90
CA CYS A 25 -11.06 4.73 -9.28
C CYS A 25 -10.94 4.58 -10.79
N SER A 26 -9.75 4.84 -11.34
CA SER A 26 -9.39 4.59 -12.74
C SER A 26 -8.62 3.28 -12.95
N PHE A 27 -8.16 2.65 -11.86
CA PHE A 27 -7.44 1.37 -11.91
C PHE A 27 -8.35 0.24 -12.42
N ARG A 28 -9.59 0.16 -11.90
CA ARG A 28 -10.56 -0.85 -12.33
C ARG A 28 -10.87 -0.74 -13.82
N LYS A 29 -10.85 -1.89 -14.52
CA LYS A 29 -11.30 -2.01 -15.91
C LYS A 29 -12.54 -2.89 -16.01
N GLU A 30 -13.30 -2.71 -17.12
CA GLU A 30 -14.41 -3.60 -17.45
C GLU A 30 -13.85 -4.97 -17.90
N PRO A 31 -14.62 -6.08 -17.75
CA PRO A 31 -14.11 -7.43 -17.99
C PRO A 31 -13.53 -7.70 -19.39
N ASP A 32 -13.97 -6.96 -20.40
CA ASP A 32 -13.47 -7.05 -21.78
C ASP A 32 -12.12 -6.37 -21.99
N ARG A 33 -11.68 -5.54 -21.06
CA ARG A 33 -10.41 -4.79 -21.08
C ARG A 33 -9.52 -5.08 -19.89
N ALA A 34 -10.03 -5.87 -18.93
CA ALA A 34 -9.29 -6.19 -17.73
C ALA A 34 -8.13 -7.11 -18.04
N HIS A 35 -7.08 -6.94 -17.26
CA HIS A 35 -5.85 -7.73 -17.34
C HIS A 35 -5.66 -8.56 -16.06
N LEU A 36 -5.14 -9.76 -16.23
CA LEU A 36 -4.51 -10.55 -15.19
C LEU A 36 -3.06 -10.78 -15.63
N ILE A 37 -2.10 -10.37 -14.81
CA ILE A 37 -0.69 -10.49 -15.11
C ILE A 37 -0.32 -11.94 -15.39
N HIS A 38 0.44 -12.19 -16.46
CA HIS A 38 1.03 -13.50 -16.74
C HIS A 38 2.35 -13.64 -15.97
N ARG A 39 2.70 -14.89 -15.62
CA ARG A 39 3.96 -15.21 -14.93
C ARG A 39 5.19 -14.58 -15.60
N SER A 40 5.29 -14.67 -16.93
CA SER A 40 6.40 -14.09 -17.69
C SER A 40 6.51 -12.57 -17.59
N GLU A 41 5.37 -11.90 -17.50
CA GLU A 41 5.31 -10.45 -17.31
C GLU A 41 5.72 -10.07 -15.89
N ALA A 42 5.22 -10.80 -14.88
CA ALA A 42 5.61 -10.60 -13.49
C ALA A 42 7.12 -10.79 -13.30
N LEU A 43 7.71 -11.84 -13.86
CA LEU A 43 9.15 -12.10 -13.82
C LEU A 43 9.95 -10.97 -14.45
N ARG A 44 9.53 -10.45 -15.61
CA ARG A 44 10.18 -9.31 -16.26
C ARG A 44 10.16 -8.07 -15.39
N LEU A 45 9.04 -7.76 -14.72
CA LEU A 45 8.94 -6.64 -13.80
C LEU A 45 9.84 -6.84 -12.57
N MET A 46 9.87 -8.06 -12.01
CA MET A 46 10.74 -8.38 -10.87
C MET A 46 12.23 -8.23 -11.23
N ASP A 47 12.65 -8.68 -12.42
CA ASP A 47 14.02 -8.47 -12.89
C ASP A 47 14.36 -6.98 -13.02
N GLN A 48 13.47 -6.19 -13.62
CA GLN A 48 13.65 -4.74 -13.72
C GLN A 48 13.73 -4.06 -12.34
N GLY A 49 12.87 -4.48 -11.41
CA GLY A 49 12.89 -4.00 -10.02
C GLY A 49 14.21 -4.32 -9.33
N ARG A 50 14.68 -5.57 -9.45
CA ARG A 50 15.96 -6.02 -8.90
C ARG A 50 17.14 -5.22 -9.47
N GLU A 51 17.18 -5.01 -10.78
CA GLU A 51 18.21 -4.23 -11.47
C GLU A 51 18.22 -2.76 -11.03
N ALA A 52 17.03 -2.19 -10.79
CA ALA A 52 16.87 -0.84 -10.25
C ALA A 52 17.11 -0.73 -8.73
N GLY A 53 17.47 -1.83 -8.06
CA GLY A 53 17.78 -1.86 -6.64
C GLY A 53 16.55 -1.84 -5.72
N CYS A 54 15.37 -2.17 -6.22
CA CYS A 54 14.18 -2.31 -5.38
C CYS A 54 14.37 -3.38 -4.31
N SER A 55 13.75 -3.18 -3.16
CA SER A 55 13.69 -4.15 -2.07
C SER A 55 12.30 -4.76 -1.90
N GLU A 56 11.29 -4.18 -2.55
CA GLU A 56 9.88 -4.52 -2.40
C GLU A 56 9.24 -4.89 -3.74
N ALA A 57 8.47 -5.98 -3.75
CA ALA A 57 7.48 -6.30 -4.77
C ALA A 57 6.09 -5.94 -4.24
N LEU A 58 5.53 -4.84 -4.73
CA LEU A 58 4.21 -4.36 -4.33
C LEU A 58 3.14 -4.96 -5.24
N PHE A 59 2.47 -6.00 -4.76
CA PHE A 59 1.35 -6.64 -5.46
C PHE A 59 0.05 -5.92 -5.15
N THR A 60 -0.60 -5.40 -6.19
CA THR A 60 -1.91 -4.75 -6.07
C THR A 60 -2.90 -5.39 -7.02
N LEU A 61 -4.11 -5.61 -6.55
CA LEU A 61 -5.17 -6.19 -7.37
C LEU A 61 -6.54 -5.59 -7.06
N GLY A 62 -7.44 -5.71 -8.03
CA GLY A 62 -8.85 -5.42 -7.82
C GLY A 62 -9.45 -6.36 -6.79
N GLU A 63 -10.35 -5.85 -5.97
CA GLU A 63 -10.96 -6.61 -4.88
C GLU A 63 -11.94 -7.66 -5.40
N SER A 64 -11.83 -8.88 -4.85
CA SER A 64 -12.71 -10.03 -5.12
C SER A 64 -12.96 -10.25 -6.63
N PRO A 65 -11.92 -10.32 -7.50
CA PRO A 65 -12.10 -10.47 -8.93
C PRO A 65 -12.82 -11.76 -9.30
N GLY A 66 -12.72 -12.81 -8.46
CA GLY A 66 -13.42 -14.09 -8.64
C GLY A 66 -14.94 -13.96 -8.67
N LEU A 67 -15.51 -12.88 -8.15
CA LEU A 67 -16.94 -12.59 -8.21
C LEU A 67 -17.35 -11.82 -9.48
N VAL A 68 -16.40 -11.50 -10.36
CA VAL A 68 -16.66 -10.80 -11.61
C VAL A 68 -16.70 -11.80 -12.76
N PRO A 69 -17.72 -11.76 -13.63
CA PRO A 69 -17.80 -12.66 -14.78
C PRO A 69 -16.55 -12.58 -15.67
N GLY A 70 -16.07 -13.74 -16.12
CA GLY A 70 -14.89 -13.84 -16.99
C GLY A 70 -13.56 -14.05 -16.25
N PHE A 71 -13.49 -13.81 -14.95
CA PHE A 71 -12.23 -13.97 -14.19
C PHE A 71 -11.65 -15.38 -14.24
N GLN A 72 -12.49 -16.41 -14.11
CA GLN A 72 -12.02 -17.82 -14.14
C GLN A 72 -11.37 -18.20 -15.50
N ARG A 73 -11.87 -17.62 -16.59
CA ARG A 73 -11.22 -17.79 -17.89
C ARG A 73 -9.83 -17.12 -17.91
N MET A 74 -9.73 -15.86 -17.43
CA MET A 74 -8.46 -15.13 -17.36
C MET A 74 -7.43 -15.90 -16.49
N LEU A 75 -7.89 -16.46 -15.37
CA LEU A 75 -7.05 -17.23 -14.46
C LEU A 75 -6.53 -18.50 -15.14
N GLY A 76 -7.40 -19.23 -15.87
CA GLY A 76 -7.01 -20.38 -16.66
C GLY A 76 -6.04 -20.05 -17.80
N GLU A 77 -6.22 -18.91 -18.47
CA GLU A 77 -5.30 -18.39 -19.49
C GLU A 77 -3.91 -18.05 -18.92
N ALA A 78 -3.86 -17.59 -17.65
CA ALA A 78 -2.61 -17.38 -16.91
C ALA A 78 -1.97 -18.70 -16.40
N GLY A 79 -2.63 -19.85 -16.61
CA GLY A 79 -2.16 -21.17 -16.19
C GLY A 79 -2.44 -21.50 -14.73
N ALA A 80 -3.35 -20.76 -14.07
CA ALA A 80 -3.70 -20.94 -12.67
C ALA A 80 -5.15 -21.41 -12.49
N ALA A 81 -5.40 -22.19 -11.44
CA ALA A 81 -6.75 -22.66 -11.08
C ALA A 81 -7.40 -21.85 -9.96
N ASP A 82 -6.58 -21.29 -9.08
CA ASP A 82 -6.99 -20.51 -7.92
C ASP A 82 -6.15 -19.22 -7.82
N LEU A 83 -6.81 -18.09 -7.48
CA LEU A 83 -6.13 -16.80 -7.38
C LEU A 83 -5.15 -16.76 -6.21
N LEU A 84 -5.50 -17.36 -5.08
CA LEU A 84 -4.66 -17.31 -3.89
C LEU A 84 -3.39 -18.14 -4.10
N ASP A 85 -3.50 -19.32 -4.73
CA ASP A 85 -2.36 -20.14 -5.13
C ASP A 85 -1.46 -19.38 -6.10
N TYR A 86 -2.06 -18.67 -7.06
CA TYR A 86 -1.32 -17.85 -8.00
C TYR A 86 -0.60 -16.68 -7.31
N MET A 87 -1.26 -16.02 -6.34
CA MET A 87 -0.62 -14.99 -5.54
C MET A 87 0.56 -15.52 -4.72
N ILE A 88 0.42 -16.72 -4.13
CA ILE A 88 1.50 -17.37 -3.39
C ILE A 88 2.69 -17.65 -4.34
N GLU A 89 2.43 -18.19 -5.53
CA GLU A 89 3.46 -18.39 -6.54
C GLU A 89 4.19 -17.09 -6.90
N LEU A 90 3.45 -15.99 -7.13
CA LEU A 90 4.05 -14.69 -7.43
C LEU A 90 4.91 -14.17 -6.26
N CYS A 91 4.48 -14.38 -5.02
CA CYS A 91 5.26 -14.02 -3.84
C CYS A 91 6.56 -14.84 -3.75
N GLU A 92 6.52 -16.17 -4.02
CA GLU A 92 7.70 -17.02 -4.05
C GLU A 92 8.69 -16.56 -5.14
N LEU A 93 8.19 -16.27 -6.33
CA LEU A 93 9.01 -15.72 -7.41
C LEU A 93 9.67 -14.39 -7.03
N ALA A 94 8.96 -13.51 -6.34
CA ALA A 94 9.53 -12.24 -5.86
C ALA A 94 10.67 -12.48 -4.86
N LEU A 95 10.50 -13.42 -3.91
CA LEU A 95 11.53 -13.80 -2.96
C LEU A 95 12.77 -14.38 -3.66
N ASP A 96 12.59 -15.23 -4.66
CA ASP A 96 13.67 -15.79 -5.49
C ASP A 96 14.44 -14.70 -6.27
N HIS A 97 13.77 -13.59 -6.61
CA HIS A 97 14.37 -12.42 -7.25
C HIS A 97 14.94 -11.40 -6.25
N GLY A 98 14.94 -11.71 -4.94
CA GLY A 98 15.48 -10.83 -3.91
C GLY A 98 14.60 -9.62 -3.57
N LEU A 99 13.30 -9.73 -3.83
CA LEU A 99 12.28 -8.74 -3.52
C LEU A 99 11.37 -9.24 -2.40
N LEU A 100 11.12 -8.41 -1.42
CA LEU A 100 10.19 -8.70 -0.31
C LEU A 100 8.74 -8.41 -0.74
N PRO A 101 7.83 -9.40 -0.74
CA PRO A 101 6.45 -9.16 -1.11
C PRO A 101 5.70 -8.28 -0.09
N HIS A 102 4.91 -7.35 -0.62
CA HIS A 102 3.84 -6.63 0.07
C HIS A 102 2.56 -6.77 -0.75
N THR A 103 1.50 -7.30 -0.16
CA THR A 103 0.26 -7.62 -0.88
C THR A 103 -0.92 -6.77 -0.44
N ASN A 104 -1.55 -6.06 -1.40
CA ASN A 104 -2.81 -5.34 -1.29
C ASN A 104 -3.89 -6.05 -2.13
N ALA A 105 -4.52 -7.08 -1.57
CA ALA A 105 -5.45 -7.96 -2.29
C ALA A 105 -6.94 -7.64 -2.06
N GLY A 106 -7.26 -6.49 -1.43
CA GLY A 106 -8.61 -6.19 -1.00
C GLY A 106 -9.04 -7.03 0.21
N LEU A 107 -10.35 -7.27 0.35
CA LEU A 107 -10.87 -8.08 1.44
C LEU A 107 -10.53 -9.56 1.23
N LEU A 108 -9.88 -10.15 2.22
CA LEU A 108 -9.53 -11.57 2.30
C LEU A 108 -10.23 -12.21 3.50
N THR A 109 -10.47 -13.51 3.43
CA THR A 109 -10.88 -14.29 4.59
C THR A 109 -9.71 -14.47 5.57
N GLU A 110 -9.99 -14.93 6.78
CA GLU A 110 -8.93 -15.25 7.74
C GLU A 110 -8.05 -16.41 7.25
N GLU A 111 -8.65 -17.39 6.57
CA GLU A 111 -7.95 -18.49 5.94
C GLU A 111 -7.00 -18.02 4.83
N ASP A 112 -7.46 -17.10 3.97
CA ASP A 112 -6.62 -16.50 2.92
C ASP A 112 -5.42 -15.75 3.52
N LEU A 113 -5.65 -14.97 4.60
CA LEU A 113 -4.60 -14.27 5.32
C LEU A 113 -3.56 -15.24 5.91
N ILE A 114 -4.00 -16.32 6.54
CA ILE A 114 -3.12 -17.38 7.08
C ILE A 114 -2.27 -18.00 5.98
N ARG A 115 -2.84 -18.23 4.80
CA ARG A 115 -2.10 -18.82 3.67
C ARG A 115 -1.10 -17.86 3.03
N LEU A 116 -1.42 -16.56 2.94
CA LEU A 116 -0.53 -15.54 2.34
C LEU A 116 0.55 -15.04 3.30
N GLN A 117 0.27 -14.98 4.60
CA GLN A 117 1.17 -14.44 5.62
C GLN A 117 2.60 -14.98 5.52
N PRO A 118 2.85 -16.30 5.36
CA PRO A 118 4.22 -16.82 5.34
C PRO A 118 5.11 -16.22 4.25
N TYR A 119 4.53 -15.75 3.16
CA TYR A 119 5.21 -15.26 1.97
C TYR A 119 5.32 -13.74 1.91
N ASN A 120 4.69 -13.00 2.82
CA ASN A 120 4.62 -11.55 2.79
C ASN A 120 5.44 -10.91 3.93
N ALA A 121 6.21 -9.89 3.62
CA ALA A 121 6.89 -9.07 4.61
C ALA A 121 5.90 -8.18 5.37
N SER A 122 4.88 -7.70 4.67
CA SER A 122 3.75 -6.95 5.20
C SER A 122 2.56 -7.08 4.24
N MET A 123 1.38 -6.70 4.68
CA MET A 123 0.18 -6.65 3.86
C MET A 123 -0.56 -5.34 4.07
N GLY A 124 -1.52 -5.01 3.21
CA GLY A 124 -2.24 -3.76 3.33
C GLY A 124 -3.69 -3.81 2.87
N LEU A 125 -4.48 -2.94 3.46
CA LEU A 125 -5.84 -2.62 3.05
C LEU A 125 -6.20 -1.21 3.54
N MET A 126 -6.49 -0.30 2.61
CA MET A 126 -6.96 1.04 2.97
C MET A 126 -8.33 0.98 3.62
N LEU A 127 -8.52 1.63 4.80
CA LEU A 127 -9.85 1.83 5.38
C LEU A 127 -10.67 2.77 4.48
N GLU A 128 -10.06 3.74 3.87
CA GLU A 128 -10.61 4.85 3.09
C GLU A 128 -11.34 5.86 3.97
N SER A 129 -12.48 5.47 4.55
CA SER A 129 -13.30 6.30 5.44
C SER A 129 -14.25 5.42 6.25
N LEU A 130 -14.64 5.87 7.45
CA LEU A 130 -15.75 5.28 8.22
C LEU A 130 -17.12 5.72 7.71
N ALA A 131 -17.20 6.79 6.93
CA ALA A 131 -18.46 7.30 6.40
C ALA A 131 -18.99 6.42 5.26
N PHE A 132 -20.31 6.30 5.19
CA PHE A 132 -20.99 5.75 4.02
C PHE A 132 -21.09 6.82 2.94
N LEU A 133 -20.17 6.78 1.98
CA LEU A 133 -20.02 7.81 0.96
C LEU A 133 -20.69 7.45 -0.37
N PRO A 134 -21.28 8.42 -1.10
CA PRO A 134 -21.77 8.20 -2.45
C PRO A 134 -20.70 7.63 -3.40
N ALA A 135 -19.44 8.02 -3.21
CA ALA A 135 -18.30 7.48 -3.95
C ALA A 135 -18.15 5.96 -3.82
N HIS A 136 -18.72 5.34 -2.78
CA HIS A 136 -18.68 3.90 -2.51
C HIS A 136 -20.02 3.19 -2.76
N ALA A 137 -21.06 3.87 -3.27
CA ALA A 137 -22.41 3.33 -3.41
C ALA A 137 -22.46 2.01 -4.22
N LEU A 138 -21.56 1.84 -5.20
CA LEU A 138 -21.43 0.63 -6.02
C LEU A 138 -20.21 -0.24 -5.64
N SER A 139 -19.74 -0.11 -4.41
CA SER A 139 -18.50 -0.74 -3.94
C SER A 139 -18.73 -1.50 -2.64
N PRO A 140 -19.34 -2.71 -2.69
CA PRO A 140 -19.73 -3.45 -1.50
C PRO A 140 -18.56 -3.79 -0.58
N GLY A 141 -17.34 -3.91 -1.10
CA GLY A 141 -16.13 -4.14 -0.30
C GLY A 141 -15.57 -2.88 0.35
N LYS A 142 -16.13 -1.69 0.08
CA LYS A 142 -15.74 -0.44 0.74
C LYS A 142 -16.58 -0.12 1.99
N ARG A 143 -17.42 -1.05 2.44
CA ARG A 143 -18.12 -0.94 3.72
C ARG A 143 -17.12 -0.88 4.86
N PRO A 144 -17.21 0.14 5.74
CA PRO A 144 -16.24 0.34 6.82
C PRO A 144 -16.13 -0.84 7.79
N ASP A 145 -17.27 -1.45 8.13
CA ASP A 145 -17.33 -2.61 9.04
C ASP A 145 -16.52 -3.80 8.52
N LEU A 146 -16.60 -4.09 7.21
CA LEU A 146 -15.84 -5.17 6.59
C LEU A 146 -14.33 -4.88 6.57
N ARG A 147 -13.96 -3.62 6.34
CA ARG A 147 -12.56 -3.22 6.28
C ARG A 147 -11.92 -3.20 7.67
N LEU A 148 -12.64 -2.69 8.68
CA LEU A 148 -12.18 -2.76 10.08
C LEU A 148 -12.01 -4.20 10.56
N ASP A 149 -12.97 -5.09 10.26
CA ASP A 149 -12.86 -6.50 10.62
C ASP A 149 -11.67 -7.18 9.93
N HIS A 150 -11.41 -6.87 8.65
CA HIS A 150 -10.23 -7.38 7.95
C HIS A 150 -8.92 -6.89 8.61
N ILE A 151 -8.80 -5.58 8.91
CA ILE A 151 -7.63 -5.02 9.60
C ILE A 151 -7.46 -5.67 10.98
N ALA A 152 -8.56 -5.92 11.71
CA ALA A 152 -8.52 -6.60 12.99
C ALA A 152 -8.05 -8.08 12.87
N ARG A 153 -8.47 -8.79 11.80
CA ARG A 153 -7.99 -10.16 11.51
C ARG A 153 -6.48 -10.17 11.28
N ALA A 154 -5.97 -9.24 10.45
CA ALA A 154 -4.53 -9.10 10.25
C ALA A 154 -3.81 -8.84 11.57
N GLY A 155 -4.40 -8.06 12.48
CA GLY A 155 -3.87 -7.81 13.82
C GLY A 155 -3.81 -9.07 14.68
N ARG A 156 -4.86 -9.87 14.71
CA ARG A 156 -4.87 -11.17 15.44
C ARG A 156 -3.80 -12.13 14.91
N LEU A 157 -3.52 -12.07 13.61
CA LEU A 157 -2.51 -12.89 12.96
C LEU A 157 -1.10 -12.28 13.03
N GLN A 158 -0.94 -11.13 13.70
CA GLN A 158 0.36 -10.43 13.82
C GLN A 158 1.02 -10.11 12.47
N ILE A 159 0.22 -9.76 11.46
CA ILE A 159 0.71 -9.35 10.15
C ILE A 159 1.07 -7.86 10.21
N PRO A 160 2.31 -7.43 9.92
CA PRO A 160 2.64 -6.01 9.76
C PRO A 160 1.75 -5.40 8.68
N PHE A 161 0.99 -4.37 9.03
CA PHE A 161 -0.13 -3.96 8.20
C PHE A 161 -0.09 -2.48 7.84
N THR A 162 -0.30 -2.19 6.56
CA THR A 162 -0.49 -0.84 6.03
C THR A 162 -1.98 -0.56 5.84
N THR A 163 -2.45 0.57 6.36
CA THR A 163 -3.81 1.06 6.13
C THR A 163 -3.79 2.56 5.89
N GLY A 164 -4.95 3.19 5.78
CA GLY A 164 -5.02 4.65 5.60
C GLY A 164 -6.40 5.15 5.25
N ILE A 165 -6.48 6.46 5.07
CA ILE A 165 -7.69 7.17 4.67
C ILE A 165 -7.50 7.88 3.35
N LEU A 166 -8.56 7.95 2.54
CA LEU A 166 -8.58 8.70 1.29
C LEU A 166 -9.33 10.02 1.53
N VAL A 167 -8.65 11.13 1.27
CA VAL A 167 -9.08 12.49 1.64
C VAL A 167 -9.62 13.21 0.41
N GLY A 168 -10.86 13.72 0.49
CA GLY A 168 -11.47 14.53 -0.59
C GLY A 168 -12.49 13.77 -1.44
N ILE A 169 -13.02 12.64 -0.97
CA ILE A 169 -14.02 11.82 -1.69
C ILE A 169 -15.46 12.04 -1.18
N GLY A 170 -15.68 13.11 -0.40
CA GLY A 170 -16.99 13.52 0.12
C GLY A 170 -17.18 13.31 1.63
N GLU A 171 -16.14 12.87 2.32
CA GLU A 171 -16.11 12.73 3.77
C GLU A 171 -15.99 14.10 4.45
N SER A 172 -16.58 14.22 5.66
CA SER A 172 -16.43 15.40 6.51
C SER A 172 -15.09 15.37 7.28
N TRP A 173 -14.73 16.50 7.90
CA TRP A 173 -13.58 16.56 8.80
C TRP A 173 -13.74 15.60 9.98
N GLN A 174 -14.94 15.46 10.51
CA GLN A 174 -15.23 14.55 11.63
C GLN A 174 -15.06 13.08 11.20
N ASP A 175 -15.48 12.71 10.00
CA ASP A 175 -15.28 11.35 9.45
C ASP A 175 -13.80 10.98 9.35
N ARG A 176 -12.93 11.94 9.00
CA ARG A 176 -11.47 11.75 8.97
C ARG A 176 -10.92 11.43 10.35
N ILE A 177 -11.32 12.21 11.37
CA ILE A 177 -10.90 12.01 12.76
C ILE A 177 -11.37 10.64 13.27
N GLU A 178 -12.63 10.32 13.07
CA GLU A 178 -13.21 9.04 13.50
C GLU A 178 -12.52 7.84 12.81
N SER A 179 -12.19 7.99 11.52
CA SER A 179 -11.43 6.97 10.79
C SER A 179 -10.03 6.76 11.38
N LEU A 180 -9.31 7.84 11.68
CA LEU A 180 -8.00 7.77 12.34
C LEU A 180 -8.09 7.17 13.75
N GLN A 181 -9.14 7.53 14.50
CA GLN A 181 -9.38 6.97 15.84
C GLN A 181 -9.63 5.46 15.79
N ALA A 182 -10.46 4.99 14.84
CA ALA A 182 -10.72 3.57 14.66
C ALA A 182 -9.44 2.78 14.30
N ILE A 183 -8.58 3.34 13.44
CA ILE A 183 -7.26 2.77 13.12
C ILE A 183 -6.38 2.73 14.38
N ALA A 184 -6.35 3.82 15.15
CA ALA A 184 -5.56 3.90 16.38
C ALA A 184 -6.02 2.87 17.41
N ASP A 185 -7.33 2.65 17.56
CA ASP A 185 -7.90 1.67 18.48
C ASP A 185 -7.53 0.23 18.07
N LEU A 186 -7.54 -0.08 16.77
CA LEU A 186 -7.05 -1.36 16.26
C LEU A 186 -5.56 -1.57 16.53
N HIS A 187 -4.75 -0.51 16.36
CA HIS A 187 -3.33 -0.62 16.69
C HIS A 187 -3.11 -0.79 18.20
N ARG A 188 -3.82 -0.06 19.04
CA ARG A 188 -3.75 -0.24 20.51
C ARG A 188 -4.14 -1.66 20.95
N ALA A 189 -5.11 -2.27 20.25
CA ALA A 189 -5.57 -3.63 20.55
C ALA A 189 -4.58 -4.70 20.10
N PHE A 190 -3.92 -4.53 18.96
CA PHE A 190 -3.14 -5.61 18.32
C PHE A 190 -1.67 -5.25 18.05
N GLY A 191 -1.28 -3.98 18.01
CA GLY A 191 0.10 -3.52 17.82
C GLY A 191 0.67 -3.79 16.42
N HIS A 192 -0.15 -3.98 15.38
CA HIS A 192 0.26 -4.51 14.08
C HIS A 192 0.32 -3.49 12.95
N ILE A 193 -0.29 -2.31 13.10
CA ILE A 193 -0.30 -1.29 12.05
C ILE A 193 1.05 -0.60 12.02
N GLN A 194 1.77 -0.74 10.93
CA GLN A 194 3.11 -0.15 10.75
C GLN A 194 3.03 1.28 10.24
N GLU A 195 2.04 1.58 9.38
CA GLU A 195 1.87 2.90 8.79
C GLU A 195 0.41 3.21 8.45
N VAL A 196 0.09 4.50 8.48
CA VAL A 196 -1.21 5.04 8.07
C VAL A 196 -1.00 6.05 6.96
N ILE A 197 -1.58 5.76 5.79
CA ILE A 197 -1.50 6.62 4.61
C ILE A 197 -2.56 7.73 4.73
N ILE A 198 -2.13 8.99 4.69
CA ILE A 198 -3.01 10.12 4.43
C ILE A 198 -2.95 10.39 2.93
N GLN A 199 -3.84 9.76 2.19
CA GLN A 199 -3.82 9.81 0.74
C GLN A 199 -4.72 10.92 0.20
N PRO A 200 -4.18 11.95 -0.45
CA PRO A 200 -5.01 12.94 -1.13
C PRO A 200 -5.70 12.32 -2.34
N PHE A 201 -6.99 12.60 -2.48
CA PHE A 201 -7.73 12.31 -3.69
C PHE A 201 -7.17 13.11 -4.88
N ASP A 202 -7.03 12.44 -6.02
CA ASP A 202 -6.71 13.05 -7.29
C ASP A 202 -7.81 12.75 -8.31
N PRO A 203 -8.52 13.76 -8.88
CA PRO A 203 -9.60 13.53 -9.83
C PRO A 203 -9.10 12.85 -11.09
N LYS A 204 -9.85 11.84 -11.58
CA LYS A 204 -9.49 11.03 -12.73
C LYS A 204 -10.51 11.21 -13.85
N PRO A 205 -10.07 11.44 -15.09
CA PRO A 205 -10.98 11.49 -16.25
C PRO A 205 -11.82 10.21 -16.35
N GLY A 206 -13.10 10.37 -16.68
CA GLY A 206 -14.06 9.27 -16.86
C GLY A 206 -14.55 8.64 -15.56
N THR A 207 -14.19 9.17 -14.39
CA THR A 207 -14.74 8.74 -13.09
C THR A 207 -15.87 9.66 -12.64
N ALA A 208 -16.71 9.19 -11.71
CA ALA A 208 -17.81 10.02 -11.18
C ALA A 208 -17.31 11.27 -10.44
N LEU A 209 -16.09 11.26 -9.95
CA LEU A 209 -15.48 12.39 -9.23
C LEU A 209 -14.46 13.17 -10.08
N GLU A 210 -14.48 13.05 -11.41
CA GLU A 210 -13.52 13.71 -12.31
C GLU A 210 -13.47 15.24 -12.15
N ASN A 211 -14.58 15.87 -11.76
CA ASN A 211 -14.71 17.31 -11.58
C ASN A 211 -14.68 17.74 -10.10
N SER A 212 -14.39 16.82 -9.17
CA SER A 212 -14.28 17.14 -7.75
C SER A 212 -12.93 17.81 -7.46
N PRO A 213 -12.88 18.80 -6.53
CA PRO A 213 -11.64 19.46 -6.18
C PRO A 213 -10.68 18.51 -5.46
N ARG A 214 -9.39 18.78 -5.59
CA ARG A 214 -8.37 18.18 -4.72
C ARG A 214 -8.46 18.76 -3.31
N PRO A 215 -8.03 18.00 -2.29
CA PRO A 215 -7.81 18.55 -0.95
C PRO A 215 -6.77 19.66 -1.00
N GLU A 216 -7.04 20.74 -0.26
CA GLU A 216 -6.09 21.84 -0.11
C GLU A 216 -4.91 21.42 0.77
N MET A 217 -3.72 21.99 0.51
CA MET A 217 -2.51 21.66 1.26
C MET A 217 -2.63 21.99 2.76
N ASP A 218 -3.29 23.08 3.11
CA ASP A 218 -3.51 23.49 4.50
C ASP A 218 -4.38 22.47 5.25
N ASP A 219 -5.41 21.94 4.59
CA ASP A 219 -6.25 20.88 5.15
C ASP A 219 -5.46 19.58 5.35
N LEU A 220 -4.60 19.23 4.39
CA LEU A 220 -3.72 18.04 4.50
C LEU A 220 -2.71 18.23 5.65
N CYS A 221 -2.09 19.39 5.78
CA CYS A 221 -1.18 19.69 6.90
C CYS A 221 -1.88 19.61 8.25
N ARG A 222 -3.08 20.19 8.34
CA ARG A 222 -3.91 20.11 9.54
C ARG A 222 -4.26 18.65 9.87
N LEU A 223 -4.60 17.85 8.86
CA LEU A 223 -4.95 16.46 9.04
C LEU A 223 -3.75 15.61 9.50
N VAL A 224 -2.57 15.83 8.94
CA VAL A 224 -1.33 15.15 9.37
C VAL A 224 -1.00 15.47 10.83
N LYS A 225 -1.15 16.74 11.26
CA LYS A 225 -1.00 17.11 12.70
C LYS A 225 -2.00 16.37 13.57
N THR A 226 -3.28 16.36 13.19
CA THR A 226 -4.32 15.63 13.91
C THR A 226 -4.02 14.12 13.94
N ALA A 227 -3.56 13.55 12.82
CA ALA A 227 -3.17 12.14 12.77
C ALA A 227 -2.04 11.83 13.75
N ARG A 228 -1.05 12.74 13.91
CA ARG A 228 0.04 12.54 14.88
C ARG A 228 -0.43 12.62 16.34
N GLU A 229 -1.46 13.39 16.62
CA GLU A 229 -2.07 13.48 17.96
C GLU A 229 -2.93 12.24 18.29
N VAL A 230 -3.57 11.64 17.28
CA VAL A 230 -4.51 10.51 17.43
C VAL A 230 -3.80 9.16 17.40
N LEU A 231 -2.88 8.99 16.46
CA LEU A 231 -2.19 7.71 16.24
C LEU A 231 -1.10 7.47 17.29
N PRO A 232 -0.89 6.22 17.71
CA PRO A 232 0.28 5.85 18.53
C PRO A 232 1.60 6.27 17.86
N ILE A 233 2.60 6.58 18.70
CA ILE A 233 3.87 7.17 18.23
C ILE A 233 4.69 6.23 17.33
N ASP A 234 4.52 4.93 17.51
CA ASP A 234 5.18 3.88 16.74
C ASP A 234 4.50 3.55 15.39
N VAL A 235 3.37 4.20 15.10
CA VAL A 235 2.73 4.16 13.78
C VAL A 235 3.27 5.29 12.91
N ALA A 236 3.85 4.97 11.76
CA ALA A 236 4.30 5.97 10.80
C ALA A 236 3.12 6.64 10.10
N ILE A 237 3.23 7.94 9.83
CA ILE A 237 2.29 8.68 8.99
C ILE A 237 2.91 8.82 7.62
N GLN A 238 2.30 8.14 6.64
CA GLN A 238 2.73 8.16 5.25
C GLN A 238 1.98 9.21 4.45
N VAL A 239 2.72 9.92 3.59
CA VAL A 239 2.17 10.86 2.61
C VAL A 239 2.77 10.57 1.23
N PRO A 240 1.96 10.29 0.18
CA PRO A 240 2.47 9.97 -1.16
C PRO A 240 3.09 11.21 -1.83
N PRO A 241 4.39 11.21 -2.18
CA PRO A 241 5.10 12.40 -2.66
C PRO A 241 4.79 12.76 -4.12
N ASN A 242 4.14 11.85 -4.87
CA ASN A 242 3.64 12.11 -6.22
C ASN A 242 2.28 12.82 -6.21
N LEU A 243 1.52 12.75 -5.11
CA LEU A 243 0.19 13.34 -4.99
C LEU A 243 0.18 14.71 -4.32
N ALA A 244 1.16 14.98 -3.45
CA ALA A 244 1.28 16.24 -2.73
C ALA A 244 2.75 16.59 -2.46
N ASP A 245 3.06 17.88 -2.27
CA ASP A 245 4.39 18.30 -1.83
C ASP A 245 4.70 17.73 -0.44
N PRO A 246 5.73 16.88 -0.28
CA PRO A 246 5.98 16.24 1.00
C PRO A 246 6.52 17.20 2.08
N LEU A 247 7.19 18.29 1.73
CA LEU A 247 7.85 19.15 2.73
C LEU A 247 6.88 19.77 3.75
N PRO A 248 5.75 20.41 3.36
CA PRO A 248 4.78 20.90 4.33
C PRO A 248 4.19 19.79 5.21
N LEU A 249 3.96 18.60 4.64
CA LEU A 249 3.37 17.46 5.34
C LEU A 249 4.36 16.83 6.33
N VAL A 250 5.64 16.73 5.97
CA VAL A 250 6.71 16.31 6.89
C VAL A 250 6.85 17.29 8.05
N ARG A 251 6.81 18.61 7.78
CA ARG A 251 6.78 19.63 8.85
C ARG A 251 5.55 19.54 9.75
N ALA A 252 4.46 19.00 9.23
CA ALA A 252 3.23 18.74 9.98
C ALA A 252 3.28 17.44 10.81
N GLY A 253 4.27 16.55 10.61
CA GLY A 253 4.46 15.34 11.39
C GLY A 253 4.42 14.04 10.59
N ALA A 254 4.39 14.08 9.24
CA ALA A 254 4.58 12.89 8.43
C ALA A 254 6.02 12.38 8.55
N SER A 255 6.19 11.06 8.62
CA SER A 255 7.47 10.40 8.84
C SER A 255 7.85 9.42 7.73
N ASP A 256 6.94 9.17 6.78
CA ASP A 256 7.17 8.23 5.68
C ASP A 256 6.59 8.76 4.36
N LEU A 257 7.22 8.41 3.24
CA LEU A 257 6.80 8.78 1.90
C LEU A 257 6.18 7.60 1.12
N GLY A 258 6.13 6.42 1.73
CA GLY A 258 5.61 5.20 1.13
C GLY A 258 6.53 4.55 0.11
N GLY A 259 5.93 3.73 -0.73
CA GLY A 259 6.62 3.06 -1.82
C GLY A 259 6.82 3.99 -3.01
N ILE A 260 8.06 4.08 -3.47
CA ILE A 260 8.44 4.85 -4.67
C ILE A 260 9.06 3.89 -5.67
N SER A 261 8.51 3.85 -6.89
CA SER A 261 9.05 2.98 -7.93
C SER A 261 9.95 3.77 -8.89
N PRO A 262 11.22 3.33 -9.07
CA PRO A 262 12.09 3.89 -10.08
C PRO A 262 11.79 3.36 -11.50
N VAL A 263 10.92 2.35 -11.65
CA VAL A 263 10.72 1.60 -12.90
C VAL A 263 9.28 1.70 -13.40
N THR A 264 8.32 1.44 -12.53
CA THR A 264 6.90 1.40 -12.89
C THR A 264 6.19 2.68 -12.47
N PRO A 265 5.23 3.18 -13.26
CA PRO A 265 4.37 4.27 -12.82
C PRO A 265 3.54 3.86 -11.60
N ASP A 266 2.95 4.82 -10.91
CA ASP A 266 1.89 4.57 -9.94
C ASP A 266 0.67 3.98 -10.67
N GLY A 267 0.38 2.70 -10.47
CA GLY A 267 -0.73 2.03 -11.17
C GLY A 267 -2.11 2.55 -10.76
N ILE A 268 -2.20 3.22 -9.61
CA ILE A 268 -3.45 3.84 -9.13
C ILE A 268 -3.58 5.28 -9.65
N ASN A 269 -2.44 5.99 -9.77
CA ASN A 269 -2.37 7.39 -10.22
C ASN A 269 -1.36 7.54 -11.36
N PRO A 270 -1.58 6.91 -12.52
CA PRO A 270 -0.59 6.86 -13.59
C PRO A 270 -0.28 8.22 -14.23
N GLU A 271 -1.09 9.25 -13.94
CA GLU A 271 -0.87 10.64 -14.37
C GLU A 271 0.09 11.41 -13.44
N ARG A 272 0.57 10.77 -12.36
CA ARG A 272 1.42 11.35 -11.34
C ARG A 272 2.74 10.61 -11.27
N ASP A 273 3.75 11.18 -11.88
CA ASP A 273 5.09 10.63 -11.88
C ASP A 273 5.68 10.58 -10.46
N TRP A 274 6.42 9.53 -10.17
CA TRP A 274 7.21 9.45 -8.95
C TRP A 274 8.34 10.48 -8.99
N PRO A 275 8.53 11.28 -7.92
CA PRO A 275 9.72 12.11 -7.81
C PRO A 275 10.96 11.23 -7.68
N ARG A 276 12.08 11.68 -8.25
CA ARG A 276 13.37 11.00 -8.08
C ARG A 276 13.88 11.19 -6.65
N GLU A 277 14.67 10.23 -6.20
CA GLU A 277 15.25 10.28 -4.85
C GLU A 277 16.08 11.55 -4.62
N GLU A 278 16.87 11.95 -5.62
CA GLU A 278 17.69 13.17 -5.55
C GLU A 278 16.82 14.44 -5.40
N GLU A 279 15.67 14.48 -6.07
CA GLU A 279 14.73 15.60 -5.97
C GLU A 279 14.11 15.64 -4.55
N LEU A 280 13.80 14.48 -3.97
CA LEU A 280 13.30 14.38 -2.60
C LEU A 280 14.37 14.78 -1.58
N GLN A 281 15.62 14.37 -1.77
CA GLN A 281 16.74 14.76 -0.90
C GLN A 281 16.95 16.27 -0.89
N ILE A 282 16.85 16.93 -2.05
CA ILE A 282 16.95 18.40 -2.15
C ILE A 282 15.74 19.05 -1.48
N ARG A 283 14.53 18.57 -1.77
CA ARG A 283 13.28 19.14 -1.25
C ARG A 283 13.14 18.99 0.26
N LEU A 284 13.62 17.86 0.80
CA LEU A 284 13.63 17.57 2.24
C LEU A 284 14.97 17.88 2.89
N SER A 285 15.74 18.83 2.33
CA SER A 285 16.99 19.27 2.94
C SER A 285 16.75 19.74 4.38
N GLY A 286 17.45 19.15 5.36
CA GLY A 286 17.19 19.35 6.79
C GLY A 286 16.60 18.11 7.48
N TYR A 287 16.18 17.10 6.73
CA TYR A 287 15.79 15.77 7.19
C TYR A 287 16.76 14.72 6.67
N ALA A 288 16.84 13.58 7.35
CA ALA A 288 17.59 12.42 6.86
C ALA A 288 16.63 11.52 6.08
N LEU A 289 16.71 11.53 4.74
CA LEU A 289 15.94 10.61 3.91
C LEU A 289 16.62 9.24 3.91
N LYS A 290 15.91 8.17 4.34
CA LYS A 290 16.41 6.80 4.41
C LYS A 290 15.46 5.82 3.76
N GLU A 291 16.02 4.85 3.02
CA GLU A 291 15.25 3.72 2.50
C GLU A 291 14.93 2.74 3.62
N ARG A 292 13.65 2.30 3.74
CA ARG A 292 13.21 1.19 4.58
C ARG A 292 12.86 -0.03 3.73
N LEU A 293 12.70 -1.17 4.38
CA LEU A 293 12.06 -2.35 3.78
C LEU A 293 10.52 -2.19 3.80
N PRO A 294 9.76 -3.05 3.08
CA PRO A 294 8.28 -3.04 3.15
C PRO A 294 7.74 -3.43 4.54
N VAL A 295 8.60 -3.90 5.41
CA VAL A 295 8.34 -4.17 6.83
C VAL A 295 9.21 -3.26 7.68
N TYR A 296 8.61 -2.63 8.70
CA TYR A 296 9.32 -1.71 9.59
C TYR A 296 10.19 -2.43 10.60
N PRO A 297 11.28 -1.79 11.09
CA PRO A 297 12.28 -2.43 11.97
C PRO A 297 11.68 -3.14 13.18
N GLN A 298 10.72 -2.51 13.89
CA GLN A 298 10.09 -3.10 15.07
C GLN A 298 9.35 -4.42 14.80
N PHE A 299 8.87 -4.64 13.57
CA PHE A 299 8.20 -5.89 13.19
C PHE A 299 9.21 -6.96 12.77
N ILE A 300 10.36 -6.55 12.21
CA ILE A 300 11.49 -7.46 11.97
C ILE A 300 11.98 -8.01 13.30
N GLU A 301 12.22 -7.14 14.30
CA GLU A 301 12.66 -7.52 15.65
C GLU A 301 11.67 -8.45 16.35
N ARG A 302 10.36 -8.21 16.20
CA ARG A 302 9.30 -9.06 16.75
C ARG A 302 9.14 -10.39 16.00
N GLY A 303 9.71 -10.53 14.79
CA GLY A 303 9.54 -11.70 13.94
C GLY A 303 8.12 -11.88 13.39
N TRP A 304 7.36 -10.79 13.26
CA TRP A 304 5.95 -10.83 12.83
C TRP A 304 5.77 -10.97 11.32
N HIS A 305 6.79 -10.62 10.55
CA HIS A 305 6.75 -10.80 9.10
C HIS A 305 6.82 -12.28 8.69
N GLY A 306 6.41 -12.59 7.48
CA GLY A 306 6.27 -13.95 6.98
C GLY A 306 7.54 -14.79 7.11
N GLU A 307 7.40 -16.04 7.48
CA GLU A 307 8.54 -16.94 7.72
C GLU A 307 9.48 -17.06 6.51
N ARG A 308 8.91 -17.14 5.30
CA ARG A 308 9.66 -17.24 4.03
C ARG A 308 10.44 -15.96 3.69
N THR A 309 10.05 -14.82 4.27
CA THR A 309 10.72 -13.52 4.04
C THR A 309 11.91 -13.28 4.96
N ARG A 310 12.07 -14.06 6.06
CA ARG A 310 13.01 -13.77 7.14
C ARG A 310 14.46 -13.69 6.69
N ALA A 311 14.92 -14.67 5.93
CA ALA A 311 16.30 -14.71 5.48
C ALA A 311 16.63 -13.52 4.56
N LEU A 312 15.71 -13.18 3.65
CA LEU A 312 15.87 -12.06 2.75
C LEU A 312 15.81 -10.72 3.51
N ALA A 313 14.83 -10.53 4.40
CA ALA A 313 14.74 -9.32 5.21
C ALA A 313 16.02 -9.11 6.04
N ALA A 314 16.53 -10.14 6.68
CA ALA A 314 17.78 -10.07 7.44
C ALA A 314 19.01 -9.72 6.56
N SER A 315 19.04 -10.20 5.32
CA SER A 315 20.13 -9.89 4.37
C SER A 315 20.07 -8.45 3.82
N LEU A 316 18.89 -7.86 3.83
CA LEU A 316 18.62 -6.52 3.30
C LEU A 316 18.65 -5.44 4.37
N ALA A 317 18.38 -5.78 5.62
CA ALA A 317 18.37 -4.85 6.75
C ALA A 317 19.79 -4.50 7.22
N GLY A 318 20.01 -3.22 7.55
CA GLY A 318 21.17 -2.74 8.27
C GLY A 318 20.99 -2.89 9.80
N GLU A 319 21.98 -2.43 10.56
CA GLU A 319 21.94 -2.48 12.04
C GLU A 319 20.76 -1.70 12.64
N ASP A 320 20.28 -0.67 11.96
CA ASP A 320 19.11 0.13 12.34
C ASP A 320 17.77 -0.47 11.85
N GLY A 321 17.81 -1.67 11.25
CA GLY A 321 16.64 -2.35 10.68
C GLY A 321 16.11 -1.72 9.39
N LEU A 322 16.67 -0.60 8.94
CA LEU A 322 16.37 0.01 7.65
C LEU A 322 17.15 -0.69 6.52
N ARG A 323 16.92 -0.30 5.29
CA ARG A 323 17.66 -0.84 4.13
C ARG A 323 19.16 -0.58 4.30
N ALA A 324 19.96 -1.62 4.28
CA ALA A 324 21.41 -1.49 4.29
C ALA A 324 21.90 -0.75 3.03
N LYS A 325 22.76 0.26 3.18
CA LYS A 325 23.41 0.90 2.03
C LYS A 325 24.28 -0.15 1.34
N LYS A 326 23.98 -0.48 0.08
CA LYS A 326 24.94 -1.21 -0.75
C LYS A 326 26.09 -0.26 -1.03
N TYR A 327 27.25 -0.52 -0.41
CA TYR A 327 28.50 0.00 -0.95
C TYR A 327 28.73 -0.73 -2.28
N ILE A 328 28.54 -0.04 -3.39
CA ILE A 328 29.02 -0.50 -4.69
C ILE A 328 30.52 -0.28 -4.63
N PHE A 329 31.28 -1.37 -4.40
CA PHE A 329 32.74 -1.39 -4.55
C PHE A 329 33.08 -1.49 -6.03
#